data_37c01b13709934441307dd4b494da560
#
_entry.id   37c01b13709934441307dd4b494da560
#
_cell.length_a   1.000
_cell.length_b   1.000
_cell.length_c   1.000
_cell.angle_alpha   90.00
_cell.angle_beta   90.00
_cell.angle_gamma   90.00
#
_symmetry.space_group_name_H-M   'P 1'
#
loop_
_entity.id
_entity.type
_entity.pdbx_description
1 polymer ?
#
loop_
_entity_poly.entity_id
_entity_poly.type
_entity_poly.pdbx_seq_one_letter_code
_entity_poly.pdbx_strand_id
1 'polypeptide(L)'
;MSIQIGKLLANGTVRHIKVTNEELSERFIRVLKRFYPNEERVDALIALGDIHRLGPSPYGKWIDCRDEIHCFGAIRDGRRDNTHLPRIADSVEVFRSFSDDCFLFAEGKWYYLAMEEQIPLEEYDFKPNKNTICNLTIFRNRQASLCPAPRMNSWQEIEEYAEREGEILYIFRGRRLVRIIKPSTFNEEKKYV
;
A
#
# COMPACT_ATOMS: atom_id res chain seq x y z
N MET A 1 8.71 -0.12 2.28
CA MET A 1 8.36 0.36 0.93
C MET A 1 7.70 1.72 1.06
N SER A 2 7.84 2.59 0.11
CA SER A 2 7.22 3.91 0.11
C SER A 2 6.74 4.23 -1.30
N ILE A 3 5.62 4.91 -1.41
CA ILE A 3 5.07 5.35 -2.70
C ILE A 3 5.44 6.83 -2.89
N GLN A 4 5.79 7.22 -4.11
CA GLN A 4 6.00 8.62 -4.49
C GLN A 4 4.81 9.11 -5.32
N ILE A 5 4.35 10.32 -5.03
CA ILE A 5 3.31 11.01 -5.80
C ILE A 5 3.90 12.32 -6.29
N GLY A 6 3.90 12.54 -7.60
CA GLY A 6 4.46 13.74 -8.21
C GLY A 6 3.52 14.40 -9.21
N LYS A 7 3.76 15.69 -9.47
CA LYS A 7 3.16 16.47 -10.55
C LYS A 7 4.25 17.03 -11.42
N LEU A 8 4.15 16.79 -12.72
CA LEU A 8 5.03 17.40 -13.71
C LEU A 8 4.71 18.89 -13.85
N LEU A 9 5.73 19.73 -13.76
CA LEU A 9 5.62 21.17 -13.94
C LEU A 9 6.01 21.56 -15.36
N ALA A 10 5.58 22.75 -15.80
CA ALA A 10 5.81 23.25 -17.15
C ALA A 10 7.30 23.35 -17.54
N ASN A 11 8.20 23.46 -16.55
CA ASN A 11 9.65 23.52 -16.77
C ASN A 11 10.32 22.12 -16.82
N GLY A 12 9.54 21.03 -16.80
CA GLY A 12 10.04 19.66 -16.85
C GLY A 12 10.44 19.07 -15.48
N THR A 13 10.41 19.85 -14.41
CA THR A 13 10.69 19.35 -13.06
C THR A 13 9.44 18.67 -12.46
N VAL A 14 9.62 17.83 -11.46
CA VAL A 14 8.53 17.13 -10.78
C VAL A 14 8.45 17.59 -9.32
N ARG A 15 7.34 18.21 -8.94
CA ARG A 15 7.02 18.49 -7.53
C ARG A 15 6.38 17.26 -6.92
N HIS A 16 6.93 16.75 -5.82
CA HIS A 16 6.51 15.46 -5.28
C HIS A 16 6.51 15.37 -3.77
N ILE A 17 5.79 14.36 -3.28
CA ILE A 17 5.69 13.96 -1.87
C ILE A 17 5.84 12.44 -1.75
N LYS A 18 6.11 12.00 -0.52
CA LYS A 18 6.21 10.59 -0.15
C LYS A 18 5.01 10.14 0.67
N VAL A 19 4.50 8.94 0.37
CA VAL A 19 3.55 8.22 1.22
C VAL A 19 4.31 7.15 1.99
N THR A 20 4.35 7.24 3.32
CA THR A 20 5.32 6.49 4.14
C THR A 20 4.79 5.19 4.72
N ASN A 21 3.49 5.04 4.87
CA ASN A 21 2.88 3.90 5.56
C ASN A 21 1.74 3.28 4.75
N GLU A 22 1.93 3.21 3.45
CA GLU A 22 0.97 2.60 2.53
C GLU A 22 1.71 1.80 1.48
N GLU A 23 1.09 0.70 1.07
CA GLU A 23 1.58 -0.14 -0.01
C GLU A 23 0.72 0.08 -1.26
N LEU A 24 1.31 -0.17 -2.41
CA LEU A 24 0.59 -0.12 -3.67
C LEU A 24 -0.57 -1.14 -3.64
N SER A 25 -1.77 -0.66 -3.91
CA SER A 25 -2.99 -1.45 -3.89
C SER A 25 -4.00 -0.90 -4.89
N GLU A 26 -4.92 -1.73 -5.33
CA GLU A 26 -6.05 -1.30 -6.17
C GLU A 26 -6.81 -0.11 -5.56
N ARG A 27 -6.92 -0.10 -4.23
CA ARG A 27 -7.54 0.99 -3.48
C ARG A 27 -6.75 2.30 -3.63
N PHE A 28 -5.41 2.26 -3.54
CA PHE A 28 -4.56 3.42 -3.71
C PHE A 28 -4.80 4.06 -5.09
N ILE A 29 -4.75 3.25 -6.13
CA ILE A 29 -4.99 3.65 -7.51
C ILE A 29 -6.39 4.25 -7.66
N ARG A 30 -7.41 3.58 -7.13
CA ARG A 30 -8.79 4.06 -7.18
C ARG A 30 -8.97 5.41 -6.46
N VAL A 31 -8.27 5.63 -5.34
CA VAL A 31 -8.31 6.90 -4.62
C VAL A 31 -7.70 8.01 -5.46
N LEU A 32 -6.53 7.81 -6.08
CA LEU A 32 -5.93 8.79 -6.98
C LEU A 32 -6.89 9.15 -8.13
N LYS A 33 -7.38 8.15 -8.86
CA LYS A 33 -8.27 8.35 -10.01
C LYS A 33 -9.56 9.09 -9.65
N ARG A 34 -10.19 8.70 -8.54
CA ARG A 34 -11.51 9.20 -8.18
C ARG A 34 -11.49 10.56 -7.50
N PHE A 35 -10.53 10.80 -6.62
CA PHE A 35 -10.54 11.97 -5.73
C PHE A 35 -9.52 13.04 -6.08
N TYR A 36 -8.56 12.71 -6.97
CA TYR A 36 -7.53 13.63 -7.46
C TYR A 36 -7.49 13.68 -8.99
N PRO A 37 -8.65 13.95 -9.66
CA PRO A 37 -8.76 13.85 -11.11
C PRO A 37 -8.24 15.07 -11.86
N ASN A 38 -7.90 16.16 -11.16
CA ASN A 38 -7.51 17.42 -11.76
C ASN A 38 -6.36 18.10 -11.02
N GLU A 39 -5.77 19.10 -11.64
CA GLU A 39 -4.60 19.82 -11.13
C GLU A 39 -4.83 20.43 -9.75
N GLU A 40 -5.98 21.09 -9.53
CA GLU A 40 -6.30 21.74 -8.25
C GLU A 40 -6.23 20.74 -7.08
N ARG A 41 -6.84 19.58 -7.25
CA ARG A 41 -6.83 18.53 -6.23
C ARG A 41 -5.45 17.94 -6.02
N VAL A 42 -4.69 17.75 -7.09
CA VAL A 42 -3.30 17.26 -7.04
C VAL A 42 -2.40 18.27 -6.36
N ASP A 43 -2.52 19.56 -6.67
CA ASP A 43 -1.75 20.62 -6.02
C ASP A 43 -2.06 20.71 -4.53
N ALA A 44 -3.33 20.58 -4.15
CA ALA A 44 -3.74 20.54 -2.76
C ALA A 44 -3.18 19.31 -2.02
N LEU A 45 -3.15 18.14 -2.67
CA LEU A 45 -2.54 16.93 -2.11
C LEU A 45 -1.03 17.11 -1.89
N ILE A 46 -0.31 17.58 -2.92
CA ILE A 46 1.14 17.78 -2.84
C ILE A 46 1.50 18.88 -1.82
N ALA A 47 0.67 19.92 -1.69
CA ALA A 47 0.90 20.98 -0.72
C ALA A 47 0.88 20.50 0.75
N LEU A 48 0.33 19.32 1.04
CA LEU A 48 0.38 18.72 2.39
C LEU A 48 1.81 18.34 2.80
N GLY A 49 2.70 18.08 1.82
CA GLY A 49 3.98 17.44 2.07
C GLY A 49 3.84 15.92 2.23
N ASP A 50 4.87 15.29 2.80
CA ASP A 50 4.85 13.84 3.00
C ASP A 50 3.67 13.41 3.88
N ILE A 51 2.97 12.36 3.45
CA ILE A 51 1.78 11.84 4.10
C ILE A 51 2.00 10.39 4.55
N HIS A 52 1.31 9.98 5.61
CA HIS A 52 1.33 8.59 6.05
C HIS A 52 0.45 7.69 5.19
N ARG A 53 -0.70 8.21 4.78
CA ARG A 53 -1.71 7.43 4.07
C ARG A 53 -2.50 8.32 3.12
N LEU A 54 -2.79 7.81 1.93
CA LEU A 54 -3.60 8.50 0.95
C LEU A 54 -5.09 8.34 1.29
N GLY A 55 -5.82 9.46 1.36
CA GLY A 55 -7.25 9.52 1.57
C GLY A 55 -8.00 10.30 0.51
N PRO A 56 -9.33 10.33 0.56
CA PRO A 56 -10.18 10.96 -0.46
C PRO A 56 -10.16 12.49 -0.44
N SER A 57 -9.58 13.11 0.59
CA SER A 57 -9.55 14.57 0.71
C SER A 57 -8.18 15.07 1.17
N PRO A 58 -7.60 16.08 0.51
CA PRO A 58 -6.41 16.77 0.96
C PRO A 58 -6.67 17.69 2.17
N TYR A 59 -7.93 17.97 2.49
CA TYR A 59 -8.34 18.92 3.54
C TYR A 59 -8.72 18.23 4.85
N GLY A 60 -8.28 16.99 5.06
CA GLY A 60 -8.74 16.13 6.14
C GLY A 60 -8.48 16.67 7.54
N LYS A 61 -9.55 17.17 8.20
CA LYS A 61 -9.72 16.96 9.64
C LYS A 61 -10.15 15.51 9.86
N TRP A 62 -9.68 14.92 10.94
CA TRP A 62 -10.16 13.63 11.43
C TRP A 62 -11.69 13.58 11.38
N ILE A 63 -12.24 12.82 10.47
CA ILE A 63 -13.63 12.38 10.52
C ILE A 63 -13.52 10.88 10.70
N ASP A 64 -14.00 10.39 11.84
CA ASP A 64 -14.05 8.97 12.21
C ASP A 64 -15.10 8.26 11.34
N CYS A 65 -14.78 8.07 10.06
CA CYS A 65 -15.58 7.28 9.14
C CYS A 65 -14.96 5.90 9.03
N ARG A 66 -15.63 4.91 9.56
CA ARG A 66 -15.15 3.52 9.71
C ARG A 66 -14.70 2.83 8.43
N ASP A 67 -15.04 3.37 7.26
CA ASP A 67 -14.77 2.77 5.95
C ASP A 67 -13.95 3.66 4.99
N GLU A 68 -13.55 4.87 5.41
CA GLU A 68 -12.86 5.81 4.53
C GLU A 68 -11.42 6.08 4.96
N ILE A 69 -10.59 6.35 3.97
CA ILE A 69 -9.17 6.58 4.13
C ILE A 69 -8.91 8.07 4.17
N HIS A 70 -8.24 8.49 5.20
CA HIS A 70 -7.88 9.88 5.40
C HIS A 70 -6.47 10.18 4.88
N CYS A 71 -6.30 11.37 4.30
CA CYS A 71 -4.98 11.95 4.12
C CYS A 71 -4.52 12.54 5.45
N PHE A 72 -3.38 12.07 5.92
CA PHE A 72 -2.72 12.66 7.07
C PHE A 72 -1.43 13.29 6.59
N GLY A 73 -1.25 14.57 6.86
CA GLY A 73 0.07 15.17 6.82
C GLY A 73 0.94 14.50 7.89
N ALA A 74 2.19 14.19 7.55
CA ALA A 74 3.14 13.65 8.50
C ALA A 74 3.48 14.71 9.55
N ILE A 75 2.69 14.76 10.62
CA ILE A 75 3.03 15.53 11.81
C ILE A 75 3.75 14.56 12.73
N ARG A 76 5.07 14.62 12.80
CA ARG A 76 5.84 14.03 13.88
C ARG A 76 5.87 15.02 15.04
N ASP A 77 5.29 14.63 16.16
CA ASP A 77 5.40 15.33 17.46
C ASP A 77 5.02 16.83 17.46
N GLY A 78 4.06 17.23 16.63
CA GLY A 78 3.58 18.60 16.59
C GLY A 78 4.57 19.62 15.99
N ARG A 79 5.71 19.20 15.50
CA ARG A 79 6.70 20.04 14.82
C ARG A 79 6.65 19.76 13.32
N ARG A 80 6.35 20.80 12.54
CA ARG A 80 6.62 20.83 11.09
C ARG A 80 8.12 21.05 10.93
N ASP A 81 8.89 19.99 10.85
CA ASP A 81 10.23 20.12 10.32
C ASP A 81 10.16 20.20 8.78
N ASN A 82 11.10 20.92 8.18
CA ASN A 82 11.14 21.13 6.73
C ASN A 82 11.42 19.84 5.94
N THR A 83 11.63 18.72 6.61
CA THR A 83 11.93 17.42 5.97
C THR A 83 10.71 16.78 5.33
N HIS A 84 9.50 17.24 5.68
CA HIS A 84 8.23 16.72 5.16
C HIS A 84 7.59 17.62 4.10
N LEU A 85 8.23 18.72 3.73
CA LEU A 85 7.74 19.61 2.68
C LEU A 85 7.81 18.93 1.30
N PRO A 86 6.96 19.36 0.35
CA PRO A 86 7.08 18.89 -1.03
C PRO A 86 8.47 19.17 -1.57
N ARG A 87 9.03 18.22 -2.29
CA ARG A 87 10.35 18.28 -2.90
C ARG A 87 10.23 18.49 -4.41
N ILE A 88 11.32 18.90 -5.02
CA ILE A 88 11.44 19.04 -6.48
C ILE A 88 12.49 18.04 -6.96
N ALA A 89 12.12 17.24 -7.94
CA ALA A 89 13.04 16.43 -8.73
C ALA A 89 13.32 17.16 -10.06
N ASP A 90 14.55 17.15 -10.51
CA ASP A 90 14.99 17.91 -11.71
C ASP A 90 14.40 17.36 -13.01
N SER A 91 14.02 16.09 -13.02
CA SER A 91 13.35 15.45 -14.15
C SER A 91 12.46 14.27 -13.70
N VAL A 92 11.72 13.71 -14.64
CA VAL A 92 10.90 12.49 -14.42
C VAL A 92 11.80 11.29 -14.09
N GLU A 93 12.96 11.17 -14.71
CA GLU A 93 13.94 10.10 -14.46
C GLU A 93 14.46 10.16 -13.02
N VAL A 94 14.82 11.35 -12.54
CA VAL A 94 15.23 11.56 -11.15
C VAL A 94 14.08 11.23 -10.20
N PHE A 95 12.87 11.68 -10.48
CA PHE A 95 11.70 11.37 -9.68
C PHE A 95 11.44 9.85 -9.60
N ARG A 96 11.54 9.14 -10.73
CA ARG A 96 11.39 7.68 -10.82
C ARG A 96 12.38 6.92 -9.93
N SER A 97 13.58 7.43 -9.76
CA SER A 97 14.64 6.78 -8.97
C SER A 97 14.39 6.77 -7.46
N PHE A 98 13.40 7.53 -6.95
CA PHE A 98 13.14 7.61 -5.51
C PHE A 98 12.36 6.43 -4.93
N SER A 99 11.66 5.67 -5.76
CA SER A 99 10.89 4.48 -5.32
C SER A 99 10.50 3.61 -6.51
N ASP A 100 10.29 2.32 -6.24
CA ASP A 100 9.73 1.37 -7.22
C ASP A 100 8.29 1.72 -7.60
N ASP A 101 7.55 2.40 -6.72
CA ASP A 101 6.18 2.82 -6.92
C ASP A 101 6.09 4.35 -7.03
N CYS A 102 6.08 4.86 -8.24
CA CYS A 102 5.96 6.27 -8.55
C CYS A 102 4.70 6.57 -9.36
N PHE A 103 3.91 7.55 -8.91
CA PHE A 103 2.73 8.06 -9.61
C PHE A 103 2.96 9.50 -10.04
N LEU A 104 2.79 9.76 -11.32
CA LEU A 104 3.00 11.08 -11.92
C LEU A 104 1.69 11.62 -12.47
N PHE A 105 1.32 12.85 -12.07
CA PHE A 105 0.27 13.60 -12.70
C PHE A 105 0.88 14.54 -13.76
N ALA A 106 0.50 14.35 -15.00
CA ALA A 106 0.94 15.15 -16.14
C ALA A 106 -0.19 15.29 -17.15
N GLU A 107 -0.30 16.44 -17.81
CA GLU A 107 -1.29 16.68 -18.86
C GLU A 107 -2.74 16.33 -18.48
N GLY A 108 -3.10 16.58 -17.21
CA GLY A 108 -4.43 16.29 -16.68
C GLY A 108 -4.72 14.81 -16.41
N LYS A 109 -3.72 13.95 -16.44
CA LYS A 109 -3.86 12.49 -16.24
C LYS A 109 -2.86 11.95 -15.25
N TRP A 110 -3.21 10.81 -14.64
CA TRP A 110 -2.31 10.03 -13.84
C TRP A 110 -1.58 8.97 -14.63
N TYR A 111 -0.31 8.77 -14.31
CA TYR A 111 0.55 7.73 -14.84
C TYR A 111 1.21 6.95 -13.71
N TYR A 112 1.35 5.65 -13.88
CA TYR A 112 2.26 4.82 -13.10
C TYR A 112 3.59 4.73 -13.83
N LEU A 113 4.68 5.02 -13.15
CA LEU A 113 6.02 4.96 -13.73
C LEU A 113 6.65 3.61 -13.37
N ALA A 114 6.50 2.63 -14.25
CA ALA A 114 7.21 1.34 -14.16
C ALA A 114 8.58 1.48 -14.83
N MET A 115 9.61 0.89 -14.26
CA MET A 115 11.00 0.90 -14.76
C MET A 115 11.30 1.90 -15.89
N GLU A 116 11.01 1.55 -17.15
CA GLU A 116 11.24 2.39 -18.32
C GLU A 116 9.95 2.91 -18.97
N GLU A 117 8.79 2.44 -18.51
CA GLU A 117 7.50 2.77 -19.08
C GLU A 117 6.73 3.79 -18.24
N GLN A 118 5.93 4.59 -18.93
CA GLN A 118 4.96 5.49 -18.35
C GLN A 118 3.56 5.01 -18.76
N ILE A 119 2.88 4.35 -17.85
CA ILE A 119 1.61 3.67 -18.10
C ILE A 119 0.47 4.58 -17.64
N PRO A 120 -0.45 5.02 -18.53
CA PRO A 120 -1.65 5.74 -18.10
C PRO A 120 -2.41 4.94 -17.04
N LEU A 121 -2.83 5.61 -15.97
CA LEU A 121 -3.45 4.90 -14.85
C LEU A 121 -4.82 4.31 -15.21
N GLU A 122 -5.46 4.77 -16.28
CA GLU A 122 -6.66 4.17 -16.88
C GLU A 122 -6.39 2.80 -17.47
N GLU A 123 -5.20 2.60 -18.02
CA GLU A 123 -4.76 1.36 -18.68
C GLU A 123 -4.01 0.43 -17.73
N TYR A 124 -3.63 0.96 -16.57
CA TYR A 124 -2.86 0.21 -15.57
C TYR A 124 -3.74 -0.84 -14.90
N ASP A 125 -3.51 -2.10 -15.26
CA ASP A 125 -4.12 -3.26 -14.64
C ASP A 125 -3.31 -3.65 -13.39
N PHE A 126 -3.74 -3.17 -12.23
CA PHE A 126 -3.12 -3.55 -10.97
C PHE A 126 -3.27 -5.04 -10.74
N LYS A 127 -2.20 -5.77 -10.96
CA LYS A 127 -2.11 -7.17 -10.55
C LYS A 127 -1.46 -7.21 -9.17
N PRO A 128 -2.24 -7.43 -8.10
CA PRO A 128 -1.63 -7.63 -6.79
C PRO A 128 -0.63 -8.76 -6.94
N ASN A 129 0.60 -8.53 -6.51
CA ASN A 129 1.58 -9.61 -6.48
C ASN A 129 0.96 -10.75 -5.66
N LYS A 130 0.56 -11.82 -6.34
CA LYS A 130 -0.14 -12.96 -5.71
C LYS A 130 0.67 -13.57 -4.57
N ASN A 131 1.97 -13.28 -4.56
CA ASN A 131 2.90 -13.76 -3.55
C ASN A 131 3.11 -12.77 -2.38
N THR A 132 2.61 -11.53 -2.46
CA THR A 132 2.81 -10.55 -1.37
C THR A 132 1.68 -10.63 -0.37
N ILE A 133 2.02 -10.92 0.85
CA ILE A 133 1.11 -10.99 2.00
C ILE A 133 1.18 -9.68 2.76
N CYS A 134 0.28 -8.76 2.43
CA CYS A 134 0.18 -7.49 3.12
C CYS A 134 -0.91 -7.54 4.17
N ASN A 135 -0.58 -7.13 5.40
CA ASN A 135 -1.53 -7.00 6.51
C ASN A 135 -2.27 -8.28 6.92
N LEU A 136 -1.64 -9.44 6.75
CA LEU A 136 -2.17 -10.69 7.26
C LEU A 136 -1.52 -11.05 8.60
N THR A 137 -2.34 -11.46 9.53
CA THR A 137 -1.90 -12.10 10.78
C THR A 137 -2.14 -13.59 10.65
N ILE A 138 -1.09 -14.37 10.85
CA ILE A 138 -1.12 -15.82 10.70
C ILE A 138 -1.03 -16.44 12.07
N PHE A 139 -1.98 -17.30 12.38
CA PHE A 139 -1.98 -18.10 13.60
C PHE A 139 -1.89 -19.57 13.25
N ARG A 140 -1.22 -20.32 14.09
CA ARG A 140 -1.16 -21.77 14.08
C ARG A 140 -1.92 -22.34 15.27
N ASN A 141 -2.53 -23.48 15.08
CA ASN A 141 -3.23 -24.15 16.17
C ASN A 141 -2.23 -25.08 16.88
N ARG A 142 -1.83 -24.73 18.08
CA ARG A 142 -1.04 -25.60 18.98
C ARG A 142 -1.83 -25.88 20.25
N GLN A 143 -2.03 -27.14 20.56
CA GLN A 143 -2.64 -27.57 21.82
C GLN A 143 -3.98 -26.84 22.12
N ALA A 144 -4.85 -26.75 21.11
CA ALA A 144 -6.14 -26.05 21.17
C ALA A 144 -6.06 -24.52 21.39
N SER A 145 -4.88 -23.91 21.21
CA SER A 145 -4.70 -22.47 21.30
C SER A 145 -4.18 -21.91 19.97
N LEU A 146 -4.68 -20.73 19.58
CA LEU A 146 -4.16 -19.99 18.45
C LEU A 146 -2.89 -19.25 18.88
N CYS A 147 -1.74 -19.68 18.35
CA CYS A 147 -0.45 -19.03 18.57
C CYS A 147 -0.02 -18.26 17.31
N PRO A 148 0.62 -17.10 17.43
CA PRO A 148 1.20 -16.42 16.28
C PRO A 148 2.18 -17.33 15.54
N ALA A 149 2.05 -17.38 14.22
CA ALA A 149 3.03 -18.04 13.37
C ALA A 149 4.22 -17.09 13.08
N PRO A 150 5.38 -17.59 12.67
CA PRO A 150 6.48 -16.76 12.18
C PRO A 150 6.01 -15.83 11.04
N ARG A 151 6.69 -14.70 10.88
CA ARG A 151 6.40 -13.78 9.79
C ARG A 151 6.81 -14.44 8.47
N MET A 152 5.89 -14.51 7.55
CA MET A 152 6.07 -15.03 6.20
C MET A 152 5.68 -13.96 5.18
N ASN A 153 6.33 -13.92 4.04
CA ASN A 153 6.23 -12.83 3.08
C ASN A 153 5.51 -13.23 1.79
N SER A 154 5.19 -14.53 1.61
CA SER A 154 4.48 -15.02 0.42
C SER A 154 3.51 -16.15 0.78
N TRP A 155 2.51 -16.35 -0.08
CA TRP A 155 1.59 -17.49 0.04
C TRP A 155 2.32 -18.83 -0.06
N GLN A 156 3.35 -18.88 -0.88
CA GLN A 156 4.17 -20.06 -1.03
C GLN A 156 4.90 -20.42 0.29
N GLU A 157 5.52 -19.42 0.95
CA GLU A 157 6.14 -19.62 2.26
C GLU A 157 5.16 -20.13 3.31
N ILE A 158 3.90 -19.65 3.28
CA ILE A 158 2.88 -20.12 4.22
C ILE A 158 2.50 -21.56 3.93
N GLU A 159 2.30 -21.92 2.67
CA GLU A 159 1.93 -23.28 2.26
C GLU A 159 3.08 -24.25 2.59
N GLU A 160 4.32 -23.90 2.25
CA GLU A 160 5.51 -24.67 2.61
C GLU A 160 5.70 -24.82 4.12
N TYR A 161 5.44 -23.76 4.87
CA TYR A 161 5.48 -23.80 6.34
C TYR A 161 4.42 -24.75 6.90
N ALA A 162 3.17 -24.65 6.41
CA ALA A 162 2.09 -25.56 6.85
C ALA A 162 2.43 -27.03 6.59
N GLU A 163 2.99 -27.34 5.40
CA GLU A 163 3.40 -28.70 5.04
C GLU A 163 4.56 -29.19 5.91
N ARG A 164 5.60 -28.38 6.08
CA ARG A 164 6.79 -28.75 6.84
C ARG A 164 6.51 -29.01 8.32
N GLU A 165 5.70 -28.13 8.92
CA GLU A 165 5.36 -28.22 10.35
C GLU A 165 4.17 -29.17 10.62
N GLY A 166 3.40 -29.54 9.60
CA GLY A 166 2.19 -30.34 9.75
C GLY A 166 1.07 -29.60 10.51
N GLU A 167 1.10 -28.26 10.48
CA GLU A 167 0.20 -27.41 11.27
C GLU A 167 -0.87 -26.76 10.40
N ILE A 168 -2.08 -26.64 10.97
CA ILE A 168 -3.15 -25.83 10.34
C ILE A 168 -2.85 -24.35 10.61
N LEU A 169 -2.87 -23.55 9.54
CA LEU A 169 -2.70 -22.12 9.62
C LEU A 169 -4.02 -21.39 9.39
N TYR A 170 -4.31 -20.46 10.27
CA TYR A 170 -5.47 -19.56 10.20
C TYR A 170 -4.97 -18.17 9.82
N ILE A 171 -5.45 -17.64 8.71
CA ILE A 171 -4.99 -16.40 8.14
C ILE A 171 -6.06 -15.35 8.26
N PHE A 172 -5.73 -14.26 8.94
CA PHE A 172 -6.63 -13.15 9.22
C PHE A 172 -6.18 -11.88 8.52
N ARG A 173 -7.13 -11.08 8.07
CA ARG A 173 -6.93 -9.68 7.72
C ARG A 173 -7.68 -8.82 8.73
N GLY A 174 -6.94 -8.20 9.66
CA GLY A 174 -7.52 -7.59 10.84
C GLY A 174 -8.27 -8.64 11.70
N ARG A 175 -9.57 -8.47 11.90
CA ARG A 175 -10.41 -9.42 12.67
C ARG A 175 -11.12 -10.47 11.81
N ARG A 176 -10.97 -10.41 10.48
CA ARG A 176 -11.67 -11.32 9.56
C ARG A 176 -10.78 -12.48 9.17
N LEU A 177 -11.24 -13.71 9.38
CA LEU A 177 -10.61 -14.91 8.82
C LEU A 177 -10.74 -14.89 7.30
N VAL A 178 -9.61 -14.97 6.60
CA VAL A 178 -9.53 -14.90 5.13
C VAL A 178 -9.34 -16.27 4.51
N ARG A 179 -8.50 -17.11 5.14
CA ARG A 179 -8.16 -18.44 4.62
C ARG A 179 -7.72 -19.37 5.74
N ILE A 180 -7.93 -20.64 5.55
CA ILE A 180 -7.35 -21.71 6.35
C ILE A 180 -6.50 -22.56 5.42
N ILE A 181 -5.25 -22.80 5.78
CA ILE A 181 -4.35 -23.70 5.07
C ILE A 181 -4.15 -24.92 5.93
N LYS A 182 -4.42 -26.09 5.35
CA LYS A 182 -4.21 -27.39 5.98
C LYS A 182 -3.07 -28.09 5.25
N PRO A 183 -2.12 -28.74 5.95
CA PRO A 183 -1.12 -29.56 5.31
C PRO A 183 -1.76 -30.76 4.59
N SER A 184 -1.14 -31.26 3.53
CA SER A 184 -1.64 -32.39 2.74
C SER A 184 -1.78 -33.68 3.57
N THR A 185 -0.99 -33.79 4.63
CA THR A 185 -1.00 -34.93 5.58
C THR A 185 -2.13 -34.83 6.63
N PHE A 186 -2.93 -33.75 6.59
CA PHE A 186 -3.98 -33.53 7.59
C PHE A 186 -5.18 -34.43 7.31
N ASN A 187 -5.31 -35.52 8.09
CA ASN A 187 -6.47 -36.43 8.06
C ASN A 187 -7.55 -35.89 9.00
N GLU A 188 -8.72 -35.58 8.49
CA GLU A 188 -9.87 -35.08 9.28
C GLU A 188 -10.42 -36.13 10.27
N GLU A 189 -10.09 -37.40 10.07
CA GLU A 189 -10.60 -38.54 10.87
C GLU A 189 -10.06 -38.62 12.30
N LYS A 190 -9.02 -37.84 12.66
CA LYS A 190 -8.43 -37.86 14.02
C LYS A 190 -9.08 -36.90 15.02
N LYS A 191 -10.27 -36.38 14.77
CA LYS A 191 -10.88 -35.34 15.61
C LYS A 191 -11.72 -35.82 16.79
N TYR A 192 -11.93 -37.13 16.98
CA TYR A 192 -12.75 -37.63 18.08
C TYR A 192 -12.11 -38.87 18.70
N VAL A 193 -11.17 -38.70 19.61
CA VAL A 193 -10.89 -39.62 20.71
C VAL A 193 -10.71 -38.80 21.98
#